data_a167d1a22a9975fcb1078a6a685eba53
#
_entry.id   a167d1a22a9975fcb1078a6a685eba53
#
_cell.length_a   1.000
_cell.length_b   1.000
_cell.length_c   1.000
_cell.angle_alpha   90.00
_cell.angle_beta   90.00
_cell.angle_gamma   90.00
#
_symmetry.space_group_name_H-M   'P 1'
#
loop_
_entity.id
_entity.type
_entity.pdbx_description
1 polymer ?
#
loop_
_entity_poly.entity_id
_entity_poly.type
_entity_poly.pdbx_seq_one_letter_code
_entity_poly.pdbx_strand_id
1 'polypeptide(L)'
;MITHKPLRIELTIQQVQALIDRGEQRSFAEQDYPIVVSIIRNYFALDYAHQEKSHTILRLLNRFFGHHTEKSKEVLKSCSPKQDPRNSLTPTENDSPREKPKGHGRNGVSSYEEAQKVFVPHSHYKAGEGCPLCLKGKLYPFGGPGVEVRIVGRPPVDGTVYELEKLRCNLCGKIFTAPVPEGVGEDKYNETAGAMVALLKYGSGLPFNRLEKLQESLGVPLAASTQWEIVERIADKIHPVYRELIRQAAQGEILYNDDTTMKILANLKKSEGNDETSGKGSFTTGVLAVRDQCRIALFFTGPKHAGDNLAQLLEQRASGLSPPIQMCDALSRNVPKEFEILLANCLAHARRNFVDLVPSFPEQCRYVIEALGEIYHYDKVAKEQGLSADQRLRFHQARSGPVMQGLKEWLHKQWSEQTIEPNSSMGKAIAYMLNHWEPLTLFLRIPGAPLDNNLCEQVLKRAILHRKGSLFFKTKHGAYIGDLFMSLIHTCALNRVNPFHYLTTLQKHSSELFKNPKPWLPWNYQDAVVTPV
;
A
#
# COMPACT_ATOMS: atom_id res chain seq x y z
N MET A 1 16.40 -19.39 36.23
CA MET A 1 15.40 -18.58 35.49
C MET A 1 14.83 -17.54 36.45
N ILE A 2 15.01 -16.25 36.14
CA ILE A 2 14.39 -15.17 36.92
C ILE A 2 12.94 -15.12 36.49
N THR A 3 12.01 -15.40 37.41
CA THR A 3 10.57 -15.32 37.14
C THR A 3 10.18 -13.85 36.99
N HIS A 4 9.48 -13.49 35.89
CA HIS A 4 9.11 -12.11 35.56
C HIS A 4 8.00 -11.49 36.43
N LYS A 5 7.48 -12.22 37.40
CA LYS A 5 6.54 -11.67 38.39
C LYS A 5 7.28 -11.46 39.71
N PRO A 6 7.27 -10.23 40.26
CA PRO A 6 7.83 -10.00 41.56
C PRO A 6 7.10 -10.85 42.62
N LEU A 7 7.88 -11.52 43.44
CA LEU A 7 7.35 -12.28 44.56
C LEU A 7 6.99 -11.31 45.66
N ARG A 8 5.83 -11.51 46.30
CA ARG A 8 5.44 -10.69 47.42
C ARG A 8 6.30 -11.08 48.61
N ILE A 9 7.18 -10.19 49.05
CA ILE A 9 8.02 -10.34 50.24
C ILE A 9 7.42 -9.42 51.29
N GLU A 10 6.95 -9.98 52.41
CA GLU A 10 6.40 -9.21 53.52
C GLU A 10 7.50 -9.03 54.55
N LEU A 11 8.18 -7.89 54.53
CA LEU A 11 9.16 -7.46 55.51
C LEU A 11 8.70 -6.14 56.11
N THR A 12 8.81 -6.02 57.43
CA THR A 12 8.62 -4.73 58.12
C THR A 12 9.83 -3.84 57.89
N ILE A 13 9.64 -2.52 57.99
CA ILE A 13 10.73 -1.53 57.86
C ILE A 13 11.89 -1.87 58.82
N GLN A 14 11.57 -2.30 60.05
CA GLN A 14 12.58 -2.69 61.04
C GLN A 14 13.39 -3.92 60.61
N GLN A 15 12.75 -4.90 59.97
CA GLN A 15 13.44 -6.10 59.42
C GLN A 15 14.34 -5.74 58.25
N VAL A 16 13.90 -4.81 57.41
CA VAL A 16 14.72 -4.33 56.29
C VAL A 16 15.93 -3.58 56.82
N GLN A 17 15.75 -2.68 57.78
CA GLN A 17 16.86 -1.93 58.37
C GLN A 17 17.87 -2.87 59.07
N ALA A 18 17.39 -3.82 59.85
CA ALA A 18 18.26 -4.81 60.47
C ALA A 18 19.04 -5.69 59.47
N LEU A 19 18.45 -5.93 58.28
CA LEU A 19 19.12 -6.65 57.19
C LEU A 19 20.23 -5.78 56.57
N ILE A 20 19.98 -4.50 56.38
CA ILE A 20 20.95 -3.53 55.85
C ILE A 20 22.12 -3.40 56.85
N ASP A 21 21.85 -3.21 58.11
CA ASP A 21 22.87 -3.06 59.17
C ASP A 21 23.78 -4.30 59.24
N ARG A 22 23.21 -5.52 59.13
CA ARG A 22 23.99 -6.75 59.06
C ARG A 22 24.83 -6.85 57.77
N GLY A 23 24.30 -6.32 56.67
CA GLY A 23 25.02 -6.26 55.37
C GLY A 23 26.25 -5.36 55.47
N GLU A 24 26.09 -4.16 56.05
CA GLU A 24 27.19 -3.20 56.26
C GLU A 24 28.26 -3.74 57.21
N GLN A 25 27.83 -4.45 58.25
CA GLN A 25 28.74 -5.12 59.21
C GLN A 25 29.32 -6.43 58.70
N ARG A 26 28.99 -6.87 57.46
CA ARG A 26 29.40 -8.17 56.89
C ARG A 26 29.08 -9.40 57.78
N SER A 27 27.95 -9.34 58.49
CA SER A 27 27.52 -10.31 59.48
C SER A 27 26.19 -10.99 59.16
N PHE A 28 25.92 -11.29 57.84
CA PHE A 28 24.74 -12.02 57.44
C PHE A 28 24.65 -13.40 58.10
N ALA A 29 23.49 -13.70 58.68
CA ALA A 29 23.16 -15.07 59.09
C ALA A 29 22.70 -15.92 57.91
N GLU A 30 22.74 -17.23 58.03
CA GLU A 30 22.39 -18.17 56.95
C GLU A 30 20.94 -17.95 56.42
N GLN A 31 20.03 -17.53 57.29
CA GLN A 31 18.63 -17.19 57.00
C GLN A 31 18.45 -15.85 56.26
N ASP A 32 19.46 -14.98 56.20
CA ASP A 32 19.40 -13.70 55.48
C ASP A 32 19.61 -13.86 53.97
N TYR A 33 20.41 -14.88 53.56
CA TYR A 33 20.74 -15.09 52.13
C TYR A 33 19.54 -15.32 51.25
N PRO A 34 18.53 -16.17 51.60
CA PRO A 34 17.33 -16.33 50.79
C PRO A 34 16.53 -15.02 50.62
N ILE A 35 16.51 -14.19 51.68
CA ILE A 35 15.81 -12.92 51.69
C ILE A 35 16.50 -11.92 50.75
N VAL A 36 17.83 -11.80 50.88
CA VAL A 36 18.65 -10.93 49.99
C VAL A 36 18.51 -11.34 48.54
N VAL A 37 18.62 -12.65 48.23
CA VAL A 37 18.44 -13.18 46.89
C VAL A 37 17.03 -12.84 46.33
N SER A 38 16.00 -12.94 47.16
CA SER A 38 14.64 -12.64 46.77
C SER A 38 14.43 -11.13 46.53
N ILE A 39 15.05 -10.26 47.34
CA ILE A 39 15.03 -8.80 47.16
C ILE A 39 15.72 -8.45 45.83
N ILE A 40 16.90 -9.01 45.57
CA ILE A 40 17.63 -8.76 44.32
C ILE A 40 16.81 -9.21 43.12
N ARG A 41 16.22 -10.40 43.16
CA ARG A 41 15.33 -10.89 42.08
C ARG A 41 14.13 -9.99 41.86
N ASN A 42 13.50 -9.51 42.94
CA ASN A 42 12.36 -8.58 42.86
C ASN A 42 12.77 -7.21 42.31
N TYR A 43 13.93 -6.69 42.69
CA TYR A 43 14.47 -5.45 42.16
C TYR A 43 14.60 -5.56 40.63
N PHE A 44 15.27 -6.60 40.11
CA PHE A 44 15.39 -6.80 38.67
C PHE A 44 14.05 -7.04 37.98
N ALA A 45 13.11 -7.75 38.60
CA ALA A 45 11.78 -7.95 38.04
C ALA A 45 10.98 -6.65 37.97
N LEU A 46 11.10 -5.78 38.95
CA LEU A 46 10.45 -4.47 38.99
C LEU A 46 11.09 -3.48 38.02
N ASP A 47 12.42 -3.45 37.95
CA ASP A 47 13.17 -2.64 36.99
C ASP A 47 12.79 -3.01 35.56
N TYR A 48 12.76 -4.31 35.25
CA TYR A 48 12.29 -4.83 33.97
C TYR A 48 10.85 -4.40 33.67
N ALA A 49 9.93 -4.57 34.63
CA ALA A 49 8.52 -4.18 34.44
C ALA A 49 8.36 -2.67 34.24
N HIS A 50 9.19 -1.85 34.89
CA HIS A 50 9.22 -0.40 34.71
C HIS A 50 9.74 -0.01 33.31
N GLN A 51 10.81 -0.64 32.85
CA GLN A 51 11.35 -0.42 31.52
C GLN A 51 10.33 -0.81 30.44
N GLU A 52 9.69 -1.97 30.53
CA GLU A 52 8.65 -2.42 29.61
C GLU A 52 7.46 -1.44 29.53
N LYS A 53 7.00 -0.92 30.68
CA LYS A 53 5.93 0.10 30.71
C LYS A 53 6.37 1.41 30.09
N SER A 54 7.57 1.87 30.37
CA SER A 54 8.14 3.09 29.79
C SER A 54 8.30 2.96 28.27
N HIS A 55 8.76 1.81 27.78
CA HIS A 55 8.84 1.50 26.34
C HIS A 55 7.46 1.49 25.68
N THR A 56 6.46 0.90 26.33
CA THR A 56 5.10 0.87 25.81
C THR A 56 4.51 2.28 25.71
N ILE A 57 4.74 3.13 26.70
CA ILE A 57 4.29 4.53 26.70
C ILE A 57 5.01 5.32 25.60
N LEU A 58 6.34 5.21 25.50
CA LEU A 58 7.12 5.87 24.44
C LEU A 58 6.71 5.41 23.05
N ARG A 59 6.46 4.12 22.86
CA ARG A 59 5.96 3.56 21.61
C ARG A 59 4.57 4.10 21.25
N LEU A 60 3.67 4.24 22.21
CA LEU A 60 2.36 4.86 22.02
C LEU A 60 2.49 6.35 21.71
N LEU A 61 3.32 7.09 22.43
CA LEU A 61 3.59 8.50 22.17
C LEU A 61 4.18 8.69 20.76
N ASN A 62 5.15 7.89 20.36
CA ASN A 62 5.72 7.92 19.01
C ASN A 62 4.69 7.57 17.93
N ARG A 63 3.75 6.67 18.21
CA ARG A 63 2.68 6.31 17.29
C ARG A 63 1.66 7.44 17.10
N PHE A 64 1.41 8.25 18.13
CA PHE A 64 0.42 9.34 18.07
C PHE A 64 1.04 10.70 17.74
N PHE A 65 2.26 10.96 18.18
CA PHE A 65 2.91 12.28 18.11
C PHE A 65 4.31 12.25 17.49
N GLY A 66 4.85 11.07 17.14
CA GLY A 66 6.18 10.93 16.58
C GLY A 66 6.26 11.39 15.12
N HIS A 67 7.47 11.65 14.65
CA HIS A 67 7.75 12.01 13.28
C HIS A 67 7.29 10.91 12.31
N HIS A 68 6.52 11.27 11.29
CA HIS A 68 6.00 10.34 10.28
C HIS A 68 7.05 9.80 9.29
N THR A 69 8.35 10.00 9.55
CA THR A 69 9.43 9.56 8.68
C THR A 69 10.36 8.58 9.38
N GLU A 70 10.61 7.44 8.72
CA GLU A 70 11.57 6.43 9.16
C GLU A 70 12.95 6.58 8.49
N LYS A 71 13.26 7.75 7.92
CA LYS A 71 14.58 8.00 7.31
C LYS A 71 15.69 7.90 8.35
N SER A 72 16.69 7.06 8.11
CA SER A 72 17.79 6.79 9.05
C SER A 72 18.42 8.07 9.60
N LYS A 73 18.66 9.08 8.76
CA LYS A 73 19.24 10.37 9.17
C LYS A 73 18.39 11.14 10.19
N GLU A 74 17.07 11.04 10.10
CA GLU A 74 16.16 11.75 11.02
C GLU A 74 15.93 10.96 12.31
N VAL A 75 15.82 9.65 12.19
CA VAL A 75 15.70 8.73 13.34
C VAL A 75 16.96 8.81 14.23
N LEU A 76 18.14 8.82 13.62
CA LEU A 76 19.41 8.85 14.34
C LEU A 76 19.80 10.25 14.87
N LYS A 77 19.26 11.33 14.32
CA LYS A 77 19.45 12.70 14.88
C LYS A 77 18.85 12.85 16.28
N SER A 78 17.79 12.13 16.58
CA SER A 78 17.17 12.15 17.93
C SER A 78 18.05 11.50 19.01
N CYS A 79 19.11 10.78 18.61
CA CYS A 79 20.02 10.05 19.51
C CYS A 79 21.32 10.81 19.80
N SER A 80 21.58 11.95 19.16
CA SER A 80 22.72 12.79 19.50
C SER A 80 22.45 13.46 20.85
N PRO A 81 23.38 13.41 21.82
CA PRO A 81 23.20 14.14 23.09
C PRO A 81 22.91 15.60 22.75
N LYS A 82 21.86 16.16 23.35
CA LYS A 82 21.53 17.58 23.23
C LYS A 82 22.77 18.35 23.67
N GLN A 83 23.50 18.92 22.74
CA GLN A 83 24.54 19.89 23.04
C GLN A 83 23.84 21.07 23.75
N ASP A 84 24.35 21.40 24.92
CA ASP A 84 23.91 22.54 25.72
C ASP A 84 23.90 23.81 24.85
N PRO A 85 22.80 24.57 24.76
CA PRO A 85 22.71 25.73 23.85
C PRO A 85 23.69 26.86 24.14
N ARG A 86 24.52 26.73 25.18
CA ARG A 86 25.43 27.78 25.67
C ARG A 86 26.84 27.77 25.06
N ASN A 87 27.21 26.79 24.21
CA ASN A 87 28.55 26.65 23.65
C ASN A 87 28.63 26.54 22.12
N SER A 88 27.80 27.26 21.37
CA SER A 88 27.96 27.35 19.91
C SER A 88 28.33 28.76 19.46
N LEU A 89 29.56 29.12 19.72
CA LEU A 89 30.25 30.27 19.06
C LEU A 89 31.46 29.73 18.32
N THR A 90 31.23 29.03 17.21
CA THR A 90 32.19 28.96 16.06
C THR A 90 31.40 28.52 14.80
N PRO A 91 31.42 29.30 13.73
CA PRO A 91 30.87 28.89 12.45
C PRO A 91 31.85 27.89 11.80
N THR A 92 31.51 26.65 11.71
CA THR A 92 32.19 25.70 10.80
C THR A 92 31.67 25.95 9.38
N GLU A 93 32.47 26.64 8.61
CA GLU A 93 32.40 26.66 7.15
C GLU A 93 32.50 25.23 6.62
N ASN A 94 31.43 24.70 6.11
CA ASN A 94 31.31 23.72 5.03
C ASN A 94 29.82 23.30 4.86
N ASP A 95 28.96 24.28 4.63
CA ASP A 95 27.64 24.04 4.05
C ASP A 95 27.71 24.40 2.56
N SER A 96 28.09 23.42 1.73
CA SER A 96 27.84 23.54 0.29
C SER A 96 26.34 23.76 0.08
N PRO A 97 25.91 24.70 -0.78
CA PRO A 97 24.51 25.01 -0.96
C PRO A 97 23.74 23.74 -1.33
N ARG A 98 22.83 23.28 -0.47
CA ARG A 98 21.89 22.23 -0.83
C ARG A 98 21.15 22.70 -2.07
N GLU A 99 21.32 22.00 -3.19
CA GLU A 99 20.43 22.18 -4.33
C GLU A 99 18.99 22.07 -3.81
N LYS A 100 18.24 23.17 -3.95
CA LYS A 100 16.83 23.17 -3.61
C LYS A 100 16.20 22.04 -4.42
N PRO A 101 15.42 21.12 -3.81
CA PRO A 101 14.74 20.09 -4.57
C PRO A 101 13.98 20.80 -5.69
N LYS A 102 14.18 20.35 -6.95
CA LYS A 102 13.46 20.89 -8.11
C LYS A 102 11.99 20.88 -7.74
N GLY A 103 11.39 22.07 -7.60
CA GLY A 103 9.97 22.20 -7.36
C GLY A 103 9.23 21.40 -8.43
N HIS A 104 8.09 20.80 -8.09
CA HIS A 104 7.21 20.17 -9.06
C HIS A 104 6.86 21.25 -10.08
N GLY A 105 7.52 21.24 -11.25
CA GLY A 105 7.27 22.15 -12.34
C GLY A 105 5.79 22.05 -12.75
N ARG A 106 5.26 23.12 -13.37
CA ARG A 106 3.92 23.06 -13.99
C ARG A 106 3.91 21.93 -15.02
N ASN A 107 2.84 21.14 -15.05
CA ASN A 107 2.67 20.11 -16.07
C ASN A 107 2.83 20.73 -17.45
N GLY A 108 3.70 20.13 -18.27
CA GLY A 108 3.83 20.54 -19.66
C GLY A 108 2.59 20.19 -20.47
N VAL A 109 2.42 20.78 -21.64
CA VAL A 109 1.27 20.52 -22.52
C VAL A 109 1.10 19.03 -22.85
N SER A 110 2.18 18.30 -22.98
CA SER A 110 2.18 16.85 -23.23
C SER A 110 1.53 16.02 -22.12
N SER A 111 1.38 16.59 -20.91
CA SER A 111 0.69 15.92 -19.80
C SER A 111 -0.83 15.93 -19.90
N TYR A 112 -1.40 16.70 -20.84
CA TYR A 112 -2.85 16.82 -21.07
C TYR A 112 -3.29 15.97 -22.25
N GLU A 113 -2.99 14.67 -22.22
CA GLU A 113 -3.20 13.73 -23.33
C GLU A 113 -4.66 13.63 -23.75
N GLU A 114 -5.58 13.68 -22.79
CA GLU A 114 -7.03 13.53 -22.95
C GLU A 114 -7.76 14.87 -23.16
N ALA A 115 -7.05 16.00 -23.14
CA ALA A 115 -7.67 17.28 -23.38
C ALA A 115 -8.03 17.45 -24.86
N GLN A 116 -9.21 17.98 -25.14
CA GLN A 116 -9.64 18.30 -26.49
C GLN A 116 -8.67 19.31 -27.12
N LYS A 117 -8.07 18.94 -28.24
CA LYS A 117 -7.17 19.81 -29.02
C LYS A 117 -7.98 20.55 -30.07
N VAL A 118 -8.00 21.88 -29.97
CA VAL A 118 -8.67 22.74 -30.94
C VAL A 118 -7.61 23.56 -31.66
N PHE A 119 -7.51 23.39 -32.97
CA PHE A 119 -6.67 24.25 -33.81
C PHE A 119 -7.38 25.57 -34.09
N VAL A 120 -6.74 26.68 -33.75
CA VAL A 120 -7.27 28.04 -34.00
C VAL A 120 -6.43 28.66 -35.10
N PRO A 121 -6.96 28.81 -36.34
CA PRO A 121 -6.25 29.49 -37.41
C PRO A 121 -6.11 30.98 -37.10
N HIS A 122 -5.05 31.59 -37.65
CA HIS A 122 -4.83 33.02 -37.47
C HIS A 122 -5.95 33.82 -38.17
N SER A 123 -6.61 34.75 -37.45
CA SER A 123 -7.79 35.46 -37.94
C SER A 123 -7.49 36.46 -39.06
N HIS A 124 -6.28 37.01 -39.08
CA HIS A 124 -5.93 38.12 -39.97
C HIS A 124 -4.92 37.79 -41.05
N TYR A 125 -4.13 36.73 -40.88
CA TYR A 125 -3.04 36.40 -41.80
C TYR A 125 -3.10 34.94 -42.26
N LYS A 126 -2.71 34.73 -43.52
CA LYS A 126 -2.59 33.36 -44.07
C LYS A 126 -1.16 33.08 -44.55
N ALA A 127 -0.77 31.84 -44.61
CA ALA A 127 0.50 31.44 -45.19
C ALA A 127 0.58 31.84 -46.68
N GLY A 128 1.70 32.42 -47.09
CA GLY A 128 1.93 32.93 -48.45
C GLY A 128 1.58 34.40 -48.65
N GLU A 129 0.87 35.03 -47.71
CA GLU A 129 0.58 36.48 -47.76
C GLU A 129 1.82 37.34 -47.47
N GLY A 130 1.82 38.59 -47.95
CA GLY A 130 2.89 39.54 -47.73
C GLY A 130 3.03 39.89 -46.23
N CYS A 131 4.24 40.09 -45.77
CA CYS A 131 4.48 40.52 -44.38
C CYS A 131 3.98 41.94 -44.15
N PRO A 132 3.07 42.16 -43.17
CA PRO A 132 2.50 43.50 -42.93
C PRO A 132 3.49 44.52 -42.36
N LEU A 133 4.65 44.04 -41.82
CA LEU A 133 5.65 44.92 -41.23
C LEU A 133 6.70 45.34 -42.24
N CYS A 134 7.32 44.37 -42.97
CA CYS A 134 8.41 44.71 -43.87
C CYS A 134 7.97 44.88 -45.33
N LEU A 135 6.73 44.53 -45.68
CA LEU A 135 6.12 44.62 -47.02
C LEU A 135 6.87 43.94 -48.17
N LYS A 136 8.00 43.27 -47.88
CA LYS A 136 8.86 42.61 -48.86
C LYS A 136 8.83 41.07 -48.75
N GLY A 137 8.68 40.55 -47.55
CA GLY A 137 8.66 39.12 -47.28
C GLY A 137 7.25 38.51 -47.32
N LYS A 138 7.18 37.18 -47.32
CA LYS A 138 5.93 36.40 -47.19
C LYS A 138 5.86 35.70 -45.83
N LEU A 139 4.67 35.48 -45.36
CA LEU A 139 4.41 34.72 -44.10
C LEU A 139 4.44 33.20 -44.36
N TYR A 140 5.12 32.49 -43.52
CA TYR A 140 5.17 31.03 -43.54
C TYR A 140 4.91 30.46 -42.16
N PRO A 141 4.39 29.20 -42.05
CA PRO A 141 4.29 28.54 -40.77
C PRO A 141 5.67 28.47 -40.07
N PHE A 142 5.71 28.80 -38.79
CA PHE A 142 6.94 28.81 -38.00
C PHE A 142 6.83 27.85 -36.83
N GLY A 143 7.62 26.79 -36.84
CA GLY A 143 7.63 25.79 -35.76
C GLY A 143 6.28 25.11 -35.53
N GLY A 144 6.04 24.66 -34.29
CA GLY A 144 4.72 24.18 -33.88
C GLY A 144 3.77 25.32 -33.46
N PRO A 145 2.46 25.05 -33.33
CA PRO A 145 1.48 26.03 -32.87
C PRO A 145 1.81 26.50 -31.45
N GLY A 146 1.58 27.78 -31.16
CA GLY A 146 1.51 28.28 -29.78
C GLY A 146 0.41 27.52 -29.03
N VAL A 147 0.65 27.11 -27.77
CA VAL A 147 -0.29 26.28 -27.03
C VAL A 147 -0.72 26.99 -25.74
N GLU A 148 -2.03 27.07 -25.55
CA GLU A 148 -2.65 27.55 -24.33
C GLU A 148 -3.56 26.47 -23.76
N VAL A 149 -3.43 26.14 -22.46
CA VAL A 149 -4.28 25.18 -21.77
C VAL A 149 -5.30 25.94 -20.91
N ARG A 150 -6.58 25.56 -21.06
CA ARG A 150 -7.67 26.07 -20.22
C ARG A 150 -8.36 24.89 -19.56
N ILE A 151 -8.49 24.91 -18.24
CA ILE A 151 -9.13 23.86 -17.43
C ILE A 151 -10.50 24.36 -16.99
N VAL A 152 -11.52 23.56 -17.26
CA VAL A 152 -12.93 23.87 -16.96
C VAL A 152 -13.48 22.79 -16.02
N GLY A 153 -14.16 23.18 -14.94
CA GLY A 153 -14.86 22.27 -14.04
C GLY A 153 -16.18 21.79 -14.66
N ARG A 154 -16.48 20.49 -14.52
CA ARG A 154 -17.77 19.90 -14.89
C ARG A 154 -18.22 18.91 -13.82
N PRO A 155 -19.52 18.58 -13.69
CA PRO A 155 -19.98 17.49 -12.84
C PRO A 155 -19.24 16.19 -13.20
N PRO A 156 -18.88 15.36 -12.22
CA PRO A 156 -18.25 14.06 -12.48
C PRO A 156 -19.07 13.15 -13.40
N VAL A 157 -20.40 13.18 -13.24
CA VAL A 157 -21.37 12.59 -14.17
C VAL A 157 -22.25 13.71 -14.67
N ASP A 158 -22.24 13.95 -15.98
CA ASP A 158 -23.00 15.00 -16.65
C ASP A 158 -24.21 14.41 -17.38
N GLY A 159 -25.21 15.24 -17.73
CA GLY A 159 -26.43 14.79 -18.38
C GLY A 159 -26.96 15.78 -19.39
N THR A 160 -27.56 15.28 -20.46
CA THR A 160 -28.28 16.07 -21.47
C THR A 160 -29.74 15.71 -21.42
N VAL A 161 -30.59 16.71 -21.39
CA VAL A 161 -32.05 16.55 -21.49
C VAL A 161 -32.47 16.78 -22.95
N TYR A 162 -33.09 15.79 -23.56
CA TYR A 162 -33.64 15.88 -24.90
C TYR A 162 -35.13 16.13 -24.82
N GLU A 163 -35.58 17.31 -25.22
CA GLU A 163 -36.98 17.69 -25.30
C GLU A 163 -37.50 17.33 -26.69
N LEU A 164 -38.31 16.28 -26.76
CA LEU A 164 -38.87 15.78 -28.01
C LEU A 164 -40.22 16.45 -28.32
N GLU A 165 -40.31 17.13 -29.47
CA GLU A 165 -41.55 17.78 -29.93
C GLU A 165 -42.70 16.76 -30.08
N LYS A 166 -43.87 17.15 -29.61
CA LYS A 166 -45.12 16.39 -29.76
C LYS A 166 -46.14 17.13 -30.57
N LEU A 167 -46.55 16.56 -31.69
CA LEU A 167 -47.58 17.10 -32.55
C LEU A 167 -48.85 16.26 -32.40
N ARG A 168 -50.02 16.92 -32.31
CA ARG A 168 -51.31 16.26 -32.22
C ARG A 168 -52.16 16.54 -33.43
N CYS A 169 -52.76 15.52 -34.04
CA CYS A 169 -53.74 15.69 -35.09
C CYS A 169 -55.04 16.27 -34.50
N ASN A 170 -55.54 17.35 -35.07
CA ASN A 170 -56.77 18.03 -34.62
C ASN A 170 -58.03 17.22 -34.94
N LEU A 171 -57.99 16.28 -35.89
CA LEU A 171 -59.14 15.49 -36.29
C LEU A 171 -59.20 14.15 -35.57
N CYS A 172 -58.14 13.35 -35.62
CA CYS A 172 -58.12 12.00 -35.01
C CYS A 172 -57.52 11.97 -33.60
N GLY A 173 -56.96 13.08 -33.08
CA GLY A 173 -56.35 13.14 -31.76
C GLY A 173 -55.03 12.41 -31.59
N LYS A 174 -54.51 11.72 -32.63
CA LYS A 174 -53.27 10.97 -32.56
C LYS A 174 -52.09 11.89 -32.30
N ILE A 175 -51.20 11.45 -31.36
CA ILE A 175 -49.99 12.19 -30.99
C ILE A 175 -48.80 11.55 -31.71
N PHE A 176 -47.94 12.39 -32.29
CA PHE A 176 -46.66 12.02 -32.92
C PHE A 176 -45.55 12.68 -32.12
N THR A 177 -44.64 11.86 -31.59
CA THR A 177 -43.45 12.35 -30.85
C THR A 177 -42.24 12.23 -31.76
N ALA A 178 -41.39 13.25 -31.76
CA ALA A 178 -40.11 13.22 -32.48
C ALA A 178 -39.26 12.04 -32.00
N PRO A 179 -38.53 11.34 -32.91
CA PRO A 179 -37.61 10.31 -32.51
C PRO A 179 -36.40 10.90 -31.76
N VAL A 180 -35.80 10.09 -30.89
CA VAL A 180 -34.54 10.44 -30.25
C VAL A 180 -33.44 10.54 -31.34
N PRO A 181 -32.56 11.56 -31.28
CA PRO A 181 -31.47 11.70 -32.27
C PRO A 181 -30.56 10.46 -32.34
N GLU A 182 -30.03 10.21 -33.53
CA GLU A 182 -29.06 9.11 -33.73
C GLU A 182 -27.82 9.29 -32.84
N GLY A 183 -27.30 8.20 -32.29
CA GLY A 183 -26.10 8.19 -31.45
C GLY A 183 -26.32 8.48 -29.97
N VAL A 184 -27.56 8.82 -29.53
CA VAL A 184 -27.87 9.07 -28.14
C VAL A 184 -27.91 7.77 -27.30
N GLY A 185 -28.23 6.62 -27.94
CA GLY A 185 -28.42 5.34 -27.27
C GLY A 185 -29.78 5.24 -26.54
N GLU A 186 -30.09 4.05 -26.05
CA GLU A 186 -31.36 3.74 -25.35
C GLU A 186 -31.21 3.83 -23.83
N ASP A 187 -30.01 3.60 -23.30
CA ASP A 187 -29.74 3.57 -21.87
C ASP A 187 -29.61 4.99 -21.27
N LYS A 188 -30.31 5.24 -20.17
CA LYS A 188 -30.17 6.49 -19.40
C LYS A 188 -28.74 6.71 -18.88
N TYR A 189 -28.03 5.65 -18.54
CA TYR A 189 -26.64 5.68 -18.04
C TYR A 189 -25.79 4.84 -18.99
N ASN A 190 -24.94 5.49 -19.77
CA ASN A 190 -24.04 4.84 -20.68
C ASN A 190 -22.78 4.29 -19.99
N GLU A 191 -21.90 3.62 -20.74
CA GLU A 191 -20.69 2.98 -20.23
C GLU A 191 -19.72 3.96 -19.56
N THR A 192 -19.67 5.22 -20.03
CA THR A 192 -18.80 6.25 -19.47
C THR A 192 -19.29 6.72 -18.10
N ALA A 193 -20.60 6.87 -17.93
CA ALA A 193 -21.20 7.19 -16.63
C ALA A 193 -20.91 6.08 -15.61
N GLY A 194 -21.07 4.83 -16.03
CA GLY A 194 -20.79 3.68 -15.21
C GLY A 194 -19.30 3.55 -14.82
N ALA A 195 -18.39 3.75 -15.75
CA ALA A 195 -16.96 3.77 -15.48
C ALA A 195 -16.57 4.88 -14.50
N MET A 196 -17.17 6.07 -14.62
CA MET A 196 -16.92 7.20 -13.72
C MET A 196 -17.40 6.91 -12.30
N VAL A 197 -18.62 6.38 -12.13
CA VAL A 197 -19.14 6.00 -10.79
C VAL A 197 -18.23 4.95 -10.12
N ALA A 198 -17.79 3.94 -10.87
CA ALA A 198 -16.88 2.92 -10.38
C ALA A 198 -15.52 3.51 -9.94
N LEU A 199 -14.94 4.41 -10.74
CA LEU A 199 -13.67 5.08 -10.43
C LEU A 199 -13.78 5.97 -9.19
N LEU A 200 -14.82 6.76 -9.07
CA LEU A 200 -15.04 7.62 -7.92
C LEU A 200 -15.21 6.80 -6.64
N LYS A 201 -15.97 5.71 -6.71
CA LYS A 201 -16.22 4.84 -5.56
C LYS A 201 -15.00 4.01 -5.18
N TYR A 202 -14.45 3.24 -6.11
CA TYR A 202 -13.45 2.20 -5.82
C TYR A 202 -12.01 2.64 -6.13
N GLY A 203 -11.82 3.59 -7.04
CA GLY A 203 -10.51 4.17 -7.33
C GLY A 203 -10.13 5.31 -6.37
N SER A 204 -11.09 6.21 -6.08
CA SER A 204 -10.87 7.40 -5.25
C SER A 204 -11.40 7.25 -3.82
N GLY A 205 -12.18 6.20 -3.53
CA GLY A 205 -12.74 5.95 -2.20
C GLY A 205 -13.91 6.87 -1.81
N LEU A 206 -14.57 7.52 -2.78
CA LEU A 206 -15.71 8.40 -2.54
C LEU A 206 -16.97 7.55 -2.28
N PRO A 207 -17.60 7.61 -1.09
CA PRO A 207 -18.83 6.88 -0.81
C PRO A 207 -20.00 7.32 -1.68
N PHE A 208 -20.91 6.40 -2.03
CA PHE A 208 -22.10 6.70 -2.85
C PHE A 208 -22.94 7.87 -2.32
N ASN A 209 -23.16 7.94 -1.00
CA ASN A 209 -23.90 9.03 -0.40
C ASN A 209 -23.21 10.39 -0.50
N ARG A 210 -21.88 10.43 -0.58
CA ARG A 210 -21.13 11.68 -0.80
C ARG A 210 -21.17 12.08 -2.27
N LEU A 211 -21.08 11.11 -3.19
CA LEU A 211 -21.24 11.37 -4.62
C LEU A 211 -22.67 11.84 -4.93
N GLU A 212 -23.70 11.24 -4.33
CA GLU A 212 -25.10 11.69 -4.43
C GLU A 212 -25.23 13.17 -4.07
N LYS A 213 -24.76 13.57 -2.88
CA LYS A 213 -24.80 14.97 -2.43
C LYS A 213 -24.03 15.92 -3.34
N LEU A 214 -22.86 15.50 -3.83
CA LEU A 214 -22.06 16.28 -4.77
C LEU A 214 -22.83 16.51 -6.08
N GLN A 215 -23.36 15.45 -6.67
CA GLN A 215 -24.11 15.50 -7.93
C GLN A 215 -25.40 16.32 -7.77
N GLU A 216 -26.11 16.18 -6.65
CA GLU A 216 -27.29 17.00 -6.35
C GLU A 216 -26.94 18.49 -6.29
N SER A 217 -25.85 18.84 -5.60
CA SER A 217 -25.40 20.25 -5.51
C SER A 217 -24.93 20.84 -6.85
N LEU A 218 -24.59 19.99 -7.83
CA LEU A 218 -24.19 20.38 -9.18
C LEU A 218 -25.37 20.34 -10.18
N GLY A 219 -26.61 20.07 -9.71
CA GLY A 219 -27.81 20.05 -10.55
C GLY A 219 -27.99 18.80 -11.43
N VAL A 220 -27.19 17.77 -11.23
CA VAL A 220 -27.29 16.47 -11.93
C VAL A 220 -27.50 15.35 -10.90
N PRO A 221 -28.70 15.16 -10.36
CA PRO A 221 -28.96 14.25 -9.25
C PRO A 221 -28.72 12.79 -9.65
N LEU A 222 -27.99 12.05 -8.81
CA LEU A 222 -27.69 10.63 -8.99
C LEU A 222 -27.77 9.92 -7.63
N ALA A 223 -28.90 9.28 -7.35
CA ALA A 223 -29.16 8.61 -6.08
C ALA A 223 -28.14 7.50 -5.77
N ALA A 224 -27.80 7.30 -4.49
CA ALA A 224 -26.87 6.28 -4.04
C ALA A 224 -27.32 4.84 -4.41
N SER A 225 -28.63 4.57 -4.42
CA SER A 225 -29.20 3.30 -4.89
C SER A 225 -28.93 3.06 -6.38
N THR A 226 -29.17 4.09 -7.20
CA THR A 226 -28.91 4.03 -8.64
C THR A 226 -27.42 3.82 -8.93
N GLN A 227 -26.53 4.50 -8.18
CA GLN A 227 -25.10 4.29 -8.30
C GLN A 227 -24.71 2.82 -8.01
N TRP A 228 -25.34 2.21 -6.99
CA TRP A 228 -25.14 0.80 -6.67
C TRP A 228 -25.60 -0.10 -7.82
N GLU A 229 -26.82 0.09 -8.32
CA GLU A 229 -27.37 -0.67 -9.45
C GLU A 229 -26.49 -0.60 -10.70
N ILE A 230 -25.93 0.60 -10.99
CA ILE A 230 -25.00 0.79 -12.10
C ILE A 230 -23.74 -0.07 -11.91
N VAL A 231 -23.06 0.02 -10.77
CA VAL A 231 -21.80 -0.72 -10.57
C VAL A 231 -22.03 -2.22 -10.45
N GLU A 232 -23.14 -2.67 -9.87
CA GLU A 232 -23.52 -4.08 -9.81
C GLU A 232 -23.71 -4.67 -11.20
N ARG A 233 -24.50 -4.02 -12.07
CA ARG A 233 -24.69 -4.41 -13.46
C ARG A 233 -23.40 -4.44 -14.27
N ILE A 234 -22.48 -3.49 -14.03
CA ILE A 234 -21.17 -3.49 -14.69
C ILE A 234 -20.33 -4.65 -14.20
N ALA A 235 -20.31 -4.92 -12.90
CA ALA A 235 -19.56 -6.04 -12.34
C ALA A 235 -19.96 -7.37 -12.99
N ASP A 236 -21.27 -7.59 -13.21
CA ASP A 236 -21.77 -8.77 -13.92
C ASP A 236 -21.25 -8.86 -15.37
N LYS A 237 -21.15 -7.73 -16.06
CA LYS A 237 -20.62 -7.67 -17.45
C LYS A 237 -19.12 -7.96 -17.54
N ILE A 238 -18.31 -7.46 -16.58
CA ILE A 238 -16.85 -7.53 -16.65
C ILE A 238 -16.22 -8.63 -15.76
N HIS A 239 -17.04 -9.36 -15.01
CA HIS A 239 -16.62 -10.47 -14.15
C HIS A 239 -15.69 -11.50 -14.82
N PRO A 240 -15.88 -11.91 -16.11
CA PRO A 240 -14.96 -12.86 -16.75
C PRO A 240 -13.52 -12.37 -16.77
N VAL A 241 -13.30 -11.08 -17.01
CA VAL A 241 -11.95 -10.47 -17.03
C VAL A 241 -11.33 -10.46 -15.63
N TYR A 242 -12.12 -10.20 -14.58
CA TYR A 242 -11.62 -10.28 -13.21
C TYR A 242 -11.18 -11.70 -12.84
N ARG A 243 -11.94 -12.73 -13.22
CA ARG A 243 -11.54 -14.14 -13.03
C ARG A 243 -10.25 -14.48 -13.77
N GLU A 244 -10.13 -14.01 -15.01
CA GLU A 244 -8.91 -14.22 -15.79
C GLU A 244 -7.73 -13.48 -15.16
N LEU A 245 -7.94 -12.27 -14.59
CA LEU A 245 -6.91 -11.53 -13.88
C LEU A 245 -6.39 -12.32 -12.66
N ILE A 246 -7.28 -12.96 -11.89
CA ILE A 246 -6.92 -13.85 -10.78
C ILE A 246 -6.09 -15.03 -11.31
N ARG A 247 -6.52 -15.66 -12.40
CA ARG A 247 -5.79 -16.78 -13.04
C ARG A 247 -4.39 -16.37 -13.49
N GLN A 248 -4.23 -15.17 -14.05
CA GLN A 248 -2.92 -14.64 -14.44
C GLN A 248 -2.04 -14.33 -13.24
N ALA A 249 -2.61 -13.77 -12.17
CA ALA A 249 -1.88 -13.50 -10.93
C ALA A 249 -1.32 -14.77 -10.28
N ALA A 250 -2.05 -15.88 -10.34
CA ALA A 250 -1.60 -17.18 -9.85
C ALA A 250 -0.32 -17.68 -10.56
N GLN A 251 -0.05 -17.22 -11.80
CA GLN A 251 1.16 -17.56 -12.55
C GLN A 251 2.34 -16.63 -12.24
N GLY A 252 2.20 -15.71 -11.31
CA GLY A 252 3.25 -14.75 -10.92
C GLY A 252 4.53 -15.44 -10.43
N GLU A 253 5.66 -14.84 -10.73
CA GLU A 253 6.98 -15.28 -10.25
C GLU A 253 7.23 -14.80 -8.82
N ILE A 254 6.71 -13.60 -8.51
CA ILE A 254 6.78 -13.00 -7.17
C ILE A 254 5.37 -12.61 -6.75
N LEU A 255 4.99 -13.05 -5.56
CA LEU A 255 3.71 -12.77 -4.93
C LEU A 255 3.94 -12.04 -3.61
N TYR A 256 3.43 -10.84 -3.52
CA TYR A 256 3.42 -10.07 -2.27
C TYR A 256 2.04 -10.17 -1.66
N ASN A 257 1.94 -10.29 -0.35
CA ASN A 257 0.64 -10.27 0.33
C ASN A 257 0.71 -9.63 1.71
N ASP A 258 -0.41 -9.05 2.12
CA ASP A 258 -0.62 -8.49 3.45
C ASP A 258 -2.11 -8.27 3.72
N ASP A 259 -2.49 -8.09 5.00
CA ASP A 259 -3.86 -7.93 5.47
C ASP A 259 -4.13 -6.56 6.11
N THR A 260 -5.33 -6.06 5.91
CA THR A 260 -5.88 -4.98 6.74
C THR A 260 -7.29 -5.34 7.23
N THR A 261 -7.67 -4.85 8.41
CA THR A 261 -9.02 -5.07 8.94
C THR A 261 -10.08 -4.40 8.06
N MET A 262 -11.24 -5.01 7.91
CA MET A 262 -12.42 -4.48 7.23
C MET A 262 -13.68 -4.85 8.02
N LYS A 263 -14.77 -4.12 7.80
CA LYS A 263 -16.08 -4.44 8.40
C LYS A 263 -17.07 -4.80 7.30
N ILE A 264 -17.75 -5.95 7.47
CA ILE A 264 -18.90 -6.37 6.67
C ILE A 264 -20.08 -6.48 7.63
N LEU A 265 -21.08 -5.59 7.50
CA LEU A 265 -22.18 -5.50 8.46
C LEU A 265 -23.03 -6.78 8.53
N ALA A 266 -23.21 -7.46 7.40
CA ALA A 266 -23.94 -8.73 7.37
C ALA A 266 -23.29 -9.83 8.23
N ASN A 267 -21.97 -9.78 8.45
CA ASN A 267 -21.28 -10.73 9.33
C ASN A 267 -21.47 -10.40 10.82
N LEU A 268 -21.68 -9.12 11.16
CA LEU A 268 -21.89 -8.68 12.55
C LEU A 268 -23.27 -9.06 13.07
N LYS A 269 -24.31 -9.03 12.21
CA LYS A 269 -25.69 -9.37 12.59
C LYS A 269 -25.90 -10.88 12.89
N LYS A 270 -25.02 -11.76 12.41
CA LYS A 270 -25.07 -13.19 12.69
C LYS A 270 -24.49 -13.58 14.05
N SER A 271 -23.88 -12.65 14.79
CA SER A 271 -23.28 -12.93 16.10
C SER A 271 -24.29 -13.06 17.25
N GLU A 272 -25.58 -12.83 17.01
CA GLU A 272 -26.66 -13.00 17.99
C GLU A 272 -27.29 -14.42 17.97
N GLY A 273 -26.85 -15.30 17.07
CA GLY A 273 -27.28 -16.70 16.97
C GLY A 273 -26.12 -17.68 17.13
N ASN A 274 -26.38 -18.86 17.72
CA ASN A 274 -25.42 -19.93 18.06
C ASN A 274 -24.63 -20.57 16.88
N ASP A 275 -24.11 -19.79 15.95
CA ASP A 275 -23.34 -20.28 14.83
C ASP A 275 -21.83 -20.09 15.12
N GLU A 276 -21.04 -21.17 15.17
CA GLU A 276 -19.59 -21.20 15.51
C GLU A 276 -18.70 -20.31 14.60
N THR A 277 -19.26 -19.78 13.51
CA THR A 277 -18.59 -18.82 12.61
C THR A 277 -18.82 -17.36 13.02
N SER A 278 -19.64 -17.13 14.03
CA SER A 278 -20.00 -15.85 14.59
C SER A 278 -18.86 -15.28 15.43
N GLY A 279 -18.30 -14.13 15.05
CA GLY A 279 -17.25 -13.44 15.80
C GLY A 279 -15.88 -13.39 15.14
N LYS A 280 -15.64 -14.07 14.01
CA LYS A 280 -14.39 -13.92 13.25
C LYS A 280 -14.34 -12.55 12.58
N GLY A 281 -13.26 -11.79 12.80
CA GLY A 281 -13.02 -10.51 12.14
C GLY A 281 -13.09 -10.65 10.62
N SER A 282 -13.37 -9.54 9.93
CA SER A 282 -13.24 -9.49 8.47
C SER A 282 -12.01 -8.69 8.10
N PHE A 283 -11.34 -9.11 7.03
CA PHE A 283 -10.09 -8.53 6.55
C PHE A 283 -10.23 -8.23 5.06
N THR A 284 -9.43 -7.30 4.55
CA THR A 284 -9.13 -7.18 3.13
C THR A 284 -7.68 -7.57 2.95
N THR A 285 -7.43 -8.66 2.24
CA THR A 285 -6.11 -9.07 1.78
C THR A 285 -5.77 -8.33 0.50
N GLY A 286 -4.61 -7.70 0.46
CA GLY A 286 -3.98 -7.24 -0.77
C GLY A 286 -2.98 -8.28 -1.27
N VAL A 287 -3.06 -8.66 -2.54
CA VAL A 287 -2.04 -9.47 -3.21
C VAL A 287 -1.52 -8.67 -4.39
N LEU A 288 -0.20 -8.58 -4.52
CA LEU A 288 0.45 -8.05 -5.71
C LEU A 288 1.26 -9.16 -6.37
N ALA A 289 0.85 -9.57 -7.57
CA ALA A 289 1.60 -10.52 -8.37
C ALA A 289 2.45 -9.79 -9.41
N VAL A 290 3.69 -10.24 -9.58
CA VAL A 290 4.59 -9.80 -10.65
C VAL A 290 4.83 -10.98 -11.58
N ARG A 291 4.55 -10.75 -12.86
CA ARG A 291 4.78 -11.72 -13.93
C ARG A 291 5.37 -11.00 -15.14
N ASP A 292 6.56 -11.36 -15.55
CA ASP A 292 7.29 -10.65 -16.60
C ASP A 292 7.37 -9.14 -16.27
N GLN A 293 6.78 -8.29 -17.08
CA GLN A 293 6.70 -6.84 -16.85
C GLN A 293 5.35 -6.40 -16.28
N CYS A 294 4.38 -7.31 -16.15
CA CYS A 294 3.04 -7.01 -15.69
C CYS A 294 2.95 -7.08 -14.16
N ARG A 295 2.23 -6.14 -13.57
CA ARG A 295 1.92 -6.12 -12.14
C ARG A 295 0.41 -6.21 -11.96
N ILE A 296 -0.02 -7.17 -11.16
CA ILE A 296 -1.44 -7.47 -10.94
C ILE A 296 -1.76 -7.24 -9.47
N ALA A 297 -2.62 -6.28 -9.19
CA ALA A 297 -3.15 -6.04 -7.85
C ALA A 297 -4.49 -6.76 -7.68
N LEU A 298 -4.61 -7.57 -6.64
CA LEU A 298 -5.86 -8.22 -6.26
C LEU A 298 -6.25 -7.86 -4.84
N PHE A 299 -7.55 -7.79 -4.61
CA PHE A 299 -8.12 -7.60 -3.28
C PHE A 299 -9.12 -8.72 -2.99
N PHE A 300 -9.09 -9.22 -1.76
CA PHE A 300 -9.99 -10.26 -1.27
C PHE A 300 -10.51 -9.86 0.10
N THR A 301 -11.79 -9.53 0.18
CA THR A 301 -12.42 -9.06 1.41
C THR A 301 -13.35 -10.13 2.01
N GLY A 302 -13.00 -10.61 3.19
CA GLY A 302 -13.76 -11.69 3.85
C GLY A 302 -13.17 -12.10 5.20
N PRO A 303 -13.54 -13.28 5.70
CA PRO A 303 -13.07 -13.80 7.00
C PRO A 303 -11.68 -14.47 6.91
N LYS A 304 -11.16 -14.74 5.70
CA LYS A 304 -9.88 -15.40 5.47
C LYS A 304 -8.73 -14.41 5.62
N HIS A 305 -7.60 -14.90 6.14
CA HIS A 305 -6.34 -14.18 6.18
C HIS A 305 -5.55 -14.28 4.86
N ALA A 306 -4.47 -13.51 4.77
CA ALA A 306 -3.66 -13.41 3.55
C ALA A 306 -3.08 -14.75 3.10
N GLY A 307 -2.68 -15.62 4.01
CA GLY A 307 -2.20 -16.97 3.67
C GLY A 307 -3.28 -17.84 3.05
N ASP A 308 -4.50 -17.82 3.60
CA ASP A 308 -5.63 -18.60 3.07
C ASP A 308 -6.07 -18.09 1.68
N ASN A 309 -6.09 -16.76 1.49
CA ASN A 309 -6.43 -16.15 0.20
C ASN A 309 -5.35 -16.44 -0.84
N LEU A 310 -4.07 -16.44 -0.44
CA LEU A 310 -2.96 -16.80 -1.30
C LEU A 310 -2.99 -18.28 -1.67
N ALA A 311 -3.33 -19.17 -0.74
CA ALA A 311 -3.53 -20.59 -1.03
C ALA A 311 -4.61 -20.79 -2.10
N GLN A 312 -5.76 -20.15 -1.94
CA GLN A 312 -6.84 -20.20 -2.92
C GLN A 312 -6.44 -19.63 -4.30
N LEU A 313 -5.59 -18.61 -4.33
CA LEU A 313 -5.01 -18.10 -5.57
C LEU A 313 -4.11 -19.15 -6.22
N LEU A 314 -3.22 -19.79 -5.44
CA LEU A 314 -2.25 -20.77 -5.92
C LEU A 314 -2.89 -22.08 -6.43
N GLU A 315 -4.12 -22.40 -6.02
CA GLU A 315 -4.90 -23.51 -6.62
C GLU A 315 -5.05 -23.38 -8.15
N GLN A 316 -4.97 -22.13 -8.67
CA GLN A 316 -5.06 -21.85 -10.11
C GLN A 316 -3.69 -21.79 -10.80
N ARG A 317 -2.58 -22.08 -10.08
CA ARG A 317 -1.23 -22.09 -10.66
C ARG A 317 -1.02 -23.34 -11.50
N ALA A 318 -0.39 -23.16 -12.67
CA ALA A 318 -0.05 -24.28 -13.55
C ALA A 318 1.01 -25.19 -12.90
N SER A 319 0.83 -26.49 -13.00
CA SER A 319 1.68 -27.51 -12.35
C SER A 319 3.13 -27.55 -12.85
N GLY A 320 3.43 -26.96 -14.00
CA GLY A 320 4.79 -26.92 -14.56
C GLY A 320 5.63 -25.70 -14.17
N LEU A 321 5.08 -24.79 -13.36
CA LEU A 321 5.79 -23.59 -12.92
C LEU A 321 6.57 -23.85 -11.62
N SER A 322 7.78 -23.29 -11.53
CA SER A 322 8.57 -23.29 -10.30
C SER A 322 7.81 -22.63 -9.14
N PRO A 323 8.11 -23.00 -7.87
CA PRO A 323 7.54 -22.33 -6.71
C PRO A 323 7.73 -20.81 -6.79
N PRO A 324 6.69 -20.00 -6.52
CA PRO A 324 6.81 -18.56 -6.56
C PRO A 324 7.57 -18.04 -5.33
N ILE A 325 8.23 -16.89 -5.48
CA ILE A 325 8.74 -16.14 -4.34
C ILE A 325 7.56 -15.46 -3.66
N GLN A 326 7.32 -15.75 -2.38
CA GLN A 326 6.36 -15.01 -1.58
C GLN A 326 7.07 -13.98 -0.71
N MET A 327 6.69 -12.71 -0.82
CA MET A 327 7.14 -11.63 0.07
C MET A 327 6.01 -11.18 0.99
N CYS A 328 6.22 -11.32 2.30
CA CYS A 328 5.26 -10.85 3.31
C CYS A 328 5.97 -10.41 4.60
N ASP A 329 5.21 -9.93 5.58
CA ASP A 329 5.72 -9.84 6.94
C ASP A 329 5.87 -11.27 7.56
N ALA A 330 6.60 -11.37 8.66
CA ALA A 330 6.89 -12.67 9.28
C ALA A 330 5.73 -13.23 10.11
N LEU A 331 4.49 -12.86 9.82
CA LEU A 331 3.31 -13.43 10.48
C LEU A 331 2.92 -14.75 9.82
N SER A 332 2.83 -15.81 10.61
CA SER A 332 2.48 -17.16 10.13
C SER A 332 1.15 -17.23 9.38
N ARG A 333 0.19 -16.37 9.72
CA ARG A 333 -1.11 -16.28 9.05
C ARG A 333 -1.04 -15.75 7.60
N ASN A 334 0.09 -15.17 7.19
CA ASN A 334 0.30 -14.66 5.84
C ASN A 334 0.88 -15.71 4.89
N VAL A 335 1.32 -16.85 5.42
CA VAL A 335 1.96 -17.93 4.66
C VAL A 335 0.93 -19.04 4.36
N PRO A 336 0.78 -19.48 3.09
CA PRO A 336 -0.06 -20.63 2.74
C PRO A 336 0.54 -21.92 3.29
N LYS A 337 -0.29 -22.84 3.79
CA LYS A 337 0.20 -24.07 4.45
C LYS A 337 0.45 -25.23 3.49
N GLU A 338 -0.26 -25.23 2.34
CA GLU A 338 -0.37 -26.41 1.47
C GLU A 338 0.40 -26.26 0.15
N PHE A 339 1.11 -25.14 -0.06
CA PHE A 339 1.81 -24.86 -1.30
C PHE A 339 3.30 -24.64 -1.07
N GLU A 340 4.10 -25.18 -1.97
CA GLU A 340 5.53 -24.90 -1.99
C GLU A 340 5.79 -23.48 -2.48
N ILE A 341 6.54 -22.72 -1.68
CA ILE A 341 6.89 -21.32 -1.94
C ILE A 341 8.33 -21.04 -1.52
N LEU A 342 8.94 -20.04 -2.12
CA LEU A 342 10.21 -19.47 -1.68
C LEU A 342 9.91 -18.26 -0.79
N LEU A 343 9.89 -18.47 0.53
CA LEU A 343 9.48 -17.43 1.48
C LEU A 343 10.56 -16.37 1.63
N ALA A 344 10.18 -15.10 1.39
CA ALA A 344 10.93 -13.90 1.72
C ALA A 344 10.19 -13.09 2.79
N ASN A 345 10.90 -12.61 3.80
CA ASN A 345 10.34 -11.71 4.80
C ASN A 345 10.84 -10.27 4.62
N CYS A 346 9.99 -9.32 5.01
CA CYS A 346 10.21 -7.91 4.82
C CYS A 346 11.29 -7.34 5.76
N LEU A 347 12.44 -6.92 5.21
CA LEU A 347 13.50 -6.24 5.98
C LEU A 347 13.04 -4.91 6.59
N ALA A 348 12.08 -4.21 5.96
CA ALA A 348 11.55 -2.95 6.52
C ALA A 348 10.82 -3.19 7.84
N HIS A 349 10.09 -4.30 7.97
CA HIS A 349 9.44 -4.69 9.22
C HIS A 349 10.47 -5.09 10.30
N ALA A 350 11.50 -5.85 9.93
CA ALA A 350 12.61 -6.16 10.84
C ALA A 350 13.30 -4.89 11.33
N ARG A 351 13.58 -3.93 10.42
CA ARG A 351 14.20 -2.65 10.74
C ARG A 351 13.34 -1.81 11.68
N ARG A 352 12.02 -1.79 11.49
CA ARG A 352 11.08 -1.01 12.32
C ARG A 352 11.16 -1.41 13.79
N ASN A 353 11.39 -2.69 14.11
CA ASN A 353 11.56 -3.14 15.48
C ASN A 353 12.73 -2.42 16.18
N PHE A 354 13.82 -2.11 15.47
CA PHE A 354 14.96 -1.37 16.01
C PHE A 354 14.72 0.15 16.02
N VAL A 355 14.04 0.69 15.02
CA VAL A 355 13.67 2.12 14.98
C VAL A 355 12.82 2.50 16.20
N ASP A 356 11.88 1.66 16.57
CA ASP A 356 11.02 1.87 17.75
C ASP A 356 11.80 1.85 19.08
N LEU A 357 12.99 1.25 19.10
CA LEU A 357 13.82 1.08 20.30
C LEU A 357 14.98 2.08 20.39
N VAL A 358 15.17 2.93 19.38
CA VAL A 358 16.24 3.95 19.36
C VAL A 358 16.29 4.81 20.64
N PRO A 359 15.17 5.27 21.23
CA PRO A 359 15.22 6.07 22.44
C PRO A 359 15.82 5.35 23.66
N SER A 360 15.79 4.02 23.67
CA SER A 360 16.20 3.20 24.81
C SER A 360 17.55 2.50 24.63
N PHE A 361 17.87 2.16 23.37
CA PHE A 361 19.07 1.45 22.97
C PHE A 361 19.74 2.15 21.78
N PRO A 362 20.17 3.42 21.90
CA PRO A 362 20.59 4.24 20.78
C PRO A 362 21.78 3.64 20.01
N GLU A 363 22.81 3.14 20.70
CA GLU A 363 24.02 2.61 20.05
C GLU A 363 23.76 1.31 19.30
N GLN A 364 23.06 0.37 19.94
CA GLN A 364 22.73 -0.92 19.35
C GLN A 364 21.79 -0.75 18.14
N CYS A 365 20.78 0.11 18.29
CA CYS A 365 19.86 0.40 17.19
C CYS A 365 20.54 1.13 16.04
N ARG A 366 21.46 2.04 16.31
CA ARG A 366 22.25 2.74 15.29
C ARG A 366 22.99 1.76 14.41
N TYR A 367 23.71 0.80 15.00
CA TYR A 367 24.47 -0.21 14.25
C TYR A 367 23.57 -0.98 13.26
N VAL A 368 22.43 -1.50 13.75
CA VAL A 368 21.50 -2.27 12.91
C VAL A 368 20.87 -1.39 11.81
N ILE A 369 20.45 -0.16 12.17
CA ILE A 369 19.79 0.76 11.22
C ILE A 369 20.75 1.20 10.13
N GLU A 370 22.02 1.45 10.44
CA GLU A 370 23.06 1.82 9.49
C GLU A 370 23.39 0.64 8.57
N ALA A 371 23.60 -0.56 9.09
CA ALA A 371 23.84 -1.76 8.30
C ALA A 371 22.70 -2.05 7.31
N LEU A 372 21.44 -2.01 7.77
CA LEU A 372 20.29 -2.17 6.88
C LEU A 372 20.17 -1.00 5.89
N GLY A 373 20.52 0.22 6.29
CA GLY A 373 20.57 1.40 5.43
C GLY A 373 21.53 1.23 4.26
N GLU A 374 22.70 0.61 4.49
CA GLU A 374 23.69 0.29 3.46
C GLU A 374 23.13 -0.72 2.44
N ILE A 375 22.40 -1.75 2.90
CA ILE A 375 21.76 -2.72 2.01
C ILE A 375 20.73 -2.07 1.11
N TYR A 376 19.89 -1.18 1.65
CA TYR A 376 18.92 -0.41 0.84
C TYR A 376 19.62 0.54 -0.15
N HIS A 377 20.77 1.10 0.21
CA HIS A 377 21.57 1.88 -0.71
C HIS A 377 22.07 1.03 -1.88
N TYR A 378 22.62 -0.16 -1.62
CA TYR A 378 23.04 -1.07 -2.69
C TYR A 378 21.89 -1.51 -3.58
N ASP A 379 20.71 -1.79 -3.02
CA ASP A 379 19.53 -2.14 -3.81
C ASP A 379 19.07 -0.98 -4.72
N LYS A 380 19.15 0.24 -4.22
CA LYS A 380 18.89 1.45 -5.02
C LYS A 380 19.87 1.56 -6.18
N VAL A 381 21.17 1.39 -5.93
CA VAL A 381 22.22 1.41 -6.97
C VAL A 381 21.95 0.33 -8.02
N ALA A 382 21.63 -0.90 -7.60
CA ALA A 382 21.31 -2.00 -8.51
C ALA A 382 20.11 -1.69 -9.43
N LYS A 383 19.07 -1.05 -8.87
CA LYS A 383 17.89 -0.60 -9.63
C LYS A 383 18.20 0.53 -10.59
N GLU A 384 18.98 1.52 -10.18
CA GLU A 384 19.39 2.66 -11.02
C GLU A 384 20.28 2.22 -12.21
N GLN A 385 21.07 1.17 -12.00
CA GLN A 385 21.88 0.55 -13.05
C GLN A 385 21.09 -0.40 -13.96
N GLY A 386 19.82 -0.66 -13.66
CA GLY A 386 18.96 -1.55 -14.45
C GLY A 386 19.45 -3.01 -14.46
N LEU A 387 20.09 -3.48 -13.37
CA LEU A 387 20.62 -4.84 -13.31
C LEU A 387 19.52 -5.89 -13.43
N SER A 388 19.78 -6.95 -14.24
CA SER A 388 18.92 -8.12 -14.30
C SER A 388 18.84 -8.85 -12.95
N ALA A 389 17.87 -9.77 -12.80
CA ALA A 389 17.69 -10.54 -11.56
C ALA A 389 18.99 -11.26 -11.11
N ASP A 390 19.69 -11.91 -12.05
CA ASP A 390 20.95 -12.60 -11.78
C ASP A 390 22.11 -11.63 -11.47
N GLN A 391 22.20 -10.53 -12.20
CA GLN A 391 23.20 -9.50 -11.96
C GLN A 391 22.97 -8.85 -10.58
N ARG A 392 21.71 -8.56 -10.22
CA ARG A 392 21.35 -8.02 -8.91
C ARG A 392 21.68 -9.00 -7.79
N LEU A 393 21.44 -10.30 -7.96
CA LEU A 393 21.84 -11.33 -7.01
C LEU A 393 23.35 -11.29 -6.76
N ARG A 394 24.18 -11.35 -7.82
CA ARG A 394 25.66 -11.29 -7.71
C ARG A 394 26.12 -10.00 -7.06
N PHE A 395 25.51 -8.88 -7.40
CA PHE A 395 25.81 -7.58 -6.80
C PHE A 395 25.52 -7.57 -5.30
N HIS A 396 24.37 -8.09 -4.86
CA HIS A 396 24.03 -8.21 -3.45
C HIS A 396 24.91 -9.21 -2.72
N GLN A 397 25.26 -10.35 -3.34
CA GLN A 397 26.21 -11.29 -2.76
C GLN A 397 27.58 -10.64 -2.46
N ALA A 398 28.07 -9.83 -3.40
CA ALA A 398 29.35 -9.15 -3.26
C ALA A 398 29.32 -7.97 -2.28
N ARG A 399 28.23 -7.19 -2.24
CA ARG A 399 28.15 -5.95 -1.47
C ARG A 399 27.36 -6.09 -0.17
N SER A 400 26.16 -6.64 -0.25
CA SER A 400 25.27 -6.78 0.90
C SER A 400 25.58 -8.04 1.74
N GLY A 401 26.14 -9.06 1.13
CA GLY A 401 26.50 -10.32 1.81
C GLY A 401 27.41 -10.11 3.02
N PRO A 402 28.58 -9.45 2.87
CA PRO A 402 29.47 -9.15 4.00
C PRO A 402 28.80 -8.33 5.11
N VAL A 403 27.97 -7.34 4.74
CA VAL A 403 27.24 -6.50 5.71
C VAL A 403 26.25 -7.33 6.51
N MET A 404 25.48 -8.20 5.84
CA MET A 404 24.54 -9.10 6.52
C MET A 404 25.26 -10.13 7.39
N GLN A 405 26.41 -10.66 6.94
CA GLN A 405 27.21 -11.60 7.73
C GLN A 405 27.74 -10.93 9.01
N GLY A 406 28.31 -9.73 8.89
CA GLY A 406 28.76 -8.95 10.06
C GLY A 406 27.62 -8.62 11.02
N LEU A 407 26.44 -8.29 10.49
CA LEU A 407 25.25 -8.05 11.30
C LEU A 407 24.82 -9.33 12.05
N LYS A 408 24.82 -10.48 11.38
CA LYS A 408 24.48 -11.78 12.02
C LYS A 408 25.42 -12.10 13.18
N GLU A 409 26.71 -11.96 12.95
CA GLU A 409 27.74 -12.19 13.98
C GLU A 409 27.57 -11.26 15.17
N TRP A 410 27.30 -9.98 14.90
CA TRP A 410 27.03 -8.98 15.94
C TRP A 410 25.78 -9.34 16.76
N LEU A 411 24.67 -9.74 16.10
CA LEU A 411 23.43 -10.14 16.78
C LEU A 411 23.67 -11.36 17.69
N HIS A 412 24.42 -12.36 17.23
CA HIS A 412 24.78 -13.52 18.05
C HIS A 412 25.67 -13.14 19.23
N LYS A 413 26.61 -12.22 19.02
CA LYS A 413 27.51 -11.72 20.05
C LYS A 413 26.75 -11.06 21.20
N GLN A 414 25.70 -10.27 20.89
CA GLN A 414 24.86 -9.64 21.92
C GLN A 414 24.24 -10.67 22.88
N TRP A 415 23.98 -11.90 22.41
CA TRP A 415 23.44 -12.97 23.25
C TRP A 415 24.53 -13.76 23.98
N SER A 416 25.61 -14.12 23.29
CA SER A 416 26.70 -14.93 23.89
C SER A 416 27.43 -14.20 25.00
N GLU A 417 27.61 -12.87 24.88
CA GLU A 417 28.22 -12.02 25.89
C GLU A 417 27.24 -11.53 26.96
N GLN A 418 25.97 -11.93 26.91
CA GLN A 418 24.91 -11.54 27.85
C GLN A 418 24.76 -10.01 28.02
N THR A 419 25.13 -9.23 26.99
CA THR A 419 25.05 -7.77 27.00
C THR A 419 23.60 -7.27 26.90
N ILE A 420 22.70 -8.12 26.37
CA ILE A 420 21.27 -7.85 26.24
C ILE A 420 20.46 -9.00 26.85
N GLU A 421 19.52 -8.64 27.72
CA GLU A 421 18.60 -9.63 28.29
C GLU A 421 17.64 -10.13 27.20
N PRO A 422 17.51 -11.47 27.02
CA PRO A 422 16.71 -12.08 25.94
C PRO A 422 15.23 -11.69 25.93
N ASN A 423 14.63 -11.41 27.08
CA ASN A 423 13.22 -11.05 27.20
C ASN A 423 12.97 -9.54 27.08
N SER A 424 14.04 -8.73 27.06
CA SER A 424 13.93 -7.29 26.82
C SER A 424 13.36 -6.99 25.44
N SER A 425 12.90 -5.76 25.23
CA SER A 425 12.41 -5.32 23.92
C SER A 425 13.51 -5.44 22.84
N MET A 426 14.76 -5.16 23.20
CA MET A 426 15.91 -5.35 22.30
C MET A 426 16.19 -6.84 22.04
N GLY A 427 16.16 -7.68 23.08
CA GLY A 427 16.31 -9.12 22.92
C GLY A 427 15.25 -9.73 22.00
N LYS A 428 13.99 -9.30 22.11
CA LYS A 428 12.91 -9.69 21.22
C LYS A 428 13.14 -9.24 19.77
N ALA A 429 13.68 -8.03 19.54
CA ALA A 429 14.01 -7.55 18.20
C ALA A 429 15.15 -8.36 17.56
N ILE A 430 16.18 -8.70 18.35
CA ILE A 430 17.28 -9.58 17.93
C ILE A 430 16.74 -10.99 17.61
N ALA A 431 15.92 -11.56 18.51
CA ALA A 431 15.28 -12.86 18.31
C ALA A 431 14.46 -12.89 17.03
N TYR A 432 13.67 -11.84 16.77
CA TYR A 432 12.90 -11.73 15.54
C TYR A 432 13.81 -11.82 14.31
N MET A 433 14.90 -11.05 14.25
CA MET A 433 15.83 -11.10 13.12
C MET A 433 16.48 -12.46 12.95
N LEU A 434 16.96 -13.07 14.03
CA LEU A 434 17.64 -14.37 13.98
C LEU A 434 16.70 -15.51 13.61
N ASN A 435 15.49 -15.54 14.16
CA ASN A 435 14.49 -16.56 13.87
C ASN A 435 13.99 -16.51 12.41
N HIS A 436 13.99 -15.31 11.81
CA HIS A 436 13.57 -15.11 10.42
C HIS A 436 14.74 -14.86 9.47
N TRP A 437 15.98 -15.19 9.88
CA TRP A 437 17.19 -14.87 9.13
C TRP A 437 17.17 -15.39 7.70
N GLU A 438 16.81 -16.65 7.52
CA GLU A 438 16.77 -17.26 6.20
C GLU A 438 15.77 -16.59 5.25
N PRO A 439 14.50 -16.36 5.61
CA PRO A 439 13.58 -15.59 4.78
C PRO A 439 13.98 -14.12 4.59
N LEU A 440 14.56 -13.45 5.60
CA LEU A 440 15.01 -12.06 5.50
C LEU A 440 16.20 -11.89 4.54
N THR A 441 17.00 -12.94 4.33
CA THR A 441 18.18 -12.94 3.47
C THR A 441 17.99 -13.69 2.16
N LEU A 442 16.76 -14.00 1.75
CA LEU A 442 16.49 -14.74 0.51
C LEU A 442 17.07 -14.03 -0.71
N PHE A 443 17.11 -12.70 -0.72
CA PHE A 443 17.67 -11.88 -1.79
C PHE A 443 19.17 -12.10 -2.05
N LEU A 444 19.88 -12.77 -1.14
CA LEU A 444 21.28 -13.20 -1.31
C LEU A 444 21.42 -14.60 -1.95
N ARG A 445 20.32 -15.32 -2.17
CA ARG A 445 20.32 -16.69 -2.66
C ARG A 445 19.48 -16.92 -3.91
N ILE A 446 18.37 -16.18 -4.05
CA ILE A 446 17.41 -16.38 -5.14
C ILE A 446 17.36 -15.12 -6.03
N PRO A 447 17.58 -15.27 -7.35
CA PRO A 447 17.45 -14.15 -8.30
C PRO A 447 16.02 -13.55 -8.24
N GLY A 448 15.94 -12.24 -8.28
CA GLY A 448 14.66 -11.53 -8.27
C GLY A 448 14.00 -11.38 -6.90
N ALA A 449 14.48 -12.06 -5.85
CA ALA A 449 13.89 -11.93 -4.51
C ALA A 449 13.95 -10.48 -4.02
N PRO A 450 12.81 -9.91 -3.58
CA PRO A 450 12.73 -8.53 -3.09
C PRO A 450 13.26 -8.43 -1.66
N LEU A 451 13.60 -7.19 -1.24
CA LEU A 451 14.04 -6.90 0.13
C LEU A 451 12.86 -6.61 1.06
N ASP A 452 11.78 -6.05 0.54
CA ASP A 452 10.66 -5.59 1.36
C ASP A 452 9.30 -5.74 0.67
N ASN A 453 8.24 -5.55 1.47
CA ASN A 453 6.84 -5.63 1.05
C ASN A 453 6.23 -4.27 0.69
N ASN A 454 7.04 -3.22 0.50
CA ASN A 454 6.55 -1.85 0.29
C ASN A 454 5.61 -1.72 -0.91
N LEU A 455 5.79 -2.52 -1.95
CA LEU A 455 4.91 -2.52 -3.12
C LEU A 455 3.49 -2.98 -2.75
N CYS A 456 3.35 -4.05 -1.96
CA CYS A 456 2.06 -4.52 -1.50
C CYS A 456 1.42 -3.53 -0.49
N GLU A 457 2.22 -2.94 0.40
CA GLU A 457 1.73 -1.91 1.32
C GLU A 457 1.13 -0.71 0.57
N GLN A 458 1.74 -0.29 -0.56
CA GLN A 458 1.19 0.78 -1.40
C GLN A 458 -0.15 0.38 -2.03
N VAL A 459 -0.28 -0.86 -2.48
CA VAL A 459 -1.55 -1.41 -2.99
C VAL A 459 -2.59 -1.45 -1.87
N LEU A 460 -2.22 -1.99 -0.70
CA LEU A 460 -3.12 -2.12 0.45
C LEU A 460 -3.57 -0.75 1.01
N LYS A 461 -2.76 0.30 0.89
CA LYS A 461 -3.16 1.68 1.22
C LYS A 461 -4.41 2.12 0.46
N ARG A 462 -4.67 1.61 -0.73
CA ARG A 462 -5.90 1.90 -1.50
C ARG A 462 -7.14 1.35 -0.79
N ALA A 463 -7.08 0.08 -0.34
CA ALA A 463 -8.16 -0.52 0.47
C ALA A 463 -8.34 0.21 1.82
N ILE A 464 -7.25 0.64 2.45
CA ILE A 464 -7.30 1.42 3.70
C ILE A 464 -7.97 2.78 3.46
N LEU A 465 -7.67 3.48 2.36
CA LEU A 465 -8.32 4.75 2.01
C LEU A 465 -9.80 4.54 1.72
N HIS A 466 -10.16 3.49 0.97
CA HIS A 466 -11.54 3.11 0.73
C HIS A 466 -12.28 2.85 2.05
N ARG A 467 -11.68 2.07 2.99
CA ARG A 467 -12.24 1.84 4.32
C ARG A 467 -12.43 3.13 5.12
N LYS A 468 -11.43 4.04 5.11
CA LYS A 468 -11.53 5.33 5.81
C LYS A 468 -12.64 6.21 5.25
N GLY A 469 -12.91 6.14 3.94
CA GLY A 469 -13.99 6.86 3.27
C GLY A 469 -15.36 6.23 3.50
N SER A 470 -15.48 4.92 3.30
CA SER A 470 -16.74 4.16 3.26
C SER A 470 -17.08 3.43 4.55
N LEU A 471 -16.13 3.28 5.48
CA LEU A 471 -16.21 2.65 6.81
C LEU A 471 -16.47 1.13 6.79
N PHE A 472 -17.35 0.61 5.96
CA PHE A 472 -17.75 -0.80 5.89
C PHE A 472 -18.33 -1.17 4.53
N PHE A 473 -18.42 -2.47 4.27
CA PHE A 473 -19.32 -3.05 3.28
C PHE A 473 -20.63 -3.52 3.94
N LYS A 474 -21.77 -3.27 3.30
CA LYS A 474 -23.07 -3.69 3.83
C LYS A 474 -23.26 -5.22 3.77
N THR A 475 -22.84 -5.83 2.65
CA THR A 475 -22.99 -7.25 2.34
C THR A 475 -21.69 -7.89 1.85
N LYS A 476 -21.60 -9.22 1.85
CA LYS A 476 -20.50 -9.97 1.22
C LYS A 476 -20.42 -9.72 -0.28
N HIS A 477 -21.58 -9.65 -0.94
CA HIS A 477 -21.68 -9.34 -2.38
C HIS A 477 -21.12 -7.94 -2.67
N GLY A 478 -21.48 -6.94 -1.85
CA GLY A 478 -20.90 -5.60 -1.98
C GLY A 478 -19.39 -5.55 -1.76
N ALA A 479 -18.84 -6.39 -0.89
CA ALA A 479 -17.40 -6.53 -0.71
C ALA A 479 -16.74 -7.13 -1.96
N TYR A 480 -17.32 -8.20 -2.53
CA TYR A 480 -16.85 -8.84 -3.76
C TYR A 480 -16.83 -7.88 -4.95
N ILE A 481 -17.88 -7.08 -5.16
CA ILE A 481 -17.91 -6.04 -6.19
C ILE A 481 -16.81 -5.00 -5.94
N GLY A 482 -16.58 -4.62 -4.69
CA GLY A 482 -15.48 -3.74 -4.31
C GLY A 482 -14.12 -4.32 -4.68
N ASP A 483 -13.88 -5.59 -4.37
CA ASP A 483 -12.64 -6.31 -4.69
C ASP A 483 -12.41 -6.37 -6.20
N LEU A 484 -13.45 -6.65 -6.99
CA LEU A 484 -13.41 -6.69 -8.45
C LEU A 484 -12.95 -5.33 -9.03
N PHE A 485 -13.63 -4.24 -8.67
CA PHE A 485 -13.28 -2.93 -9.22
C PHE A 485 -11.93 -2.43 -8.71
N MET A 486 -11.63 -2.57 -7.43
CA MET A 486 -10.32 -2.18 -6.90
C MET A 486 -9.20 -2.96 -7.60
N SER A 487 -9.37 -4.26 -7.84
CA SER A 487 -8.37 -5.09 -8.53
C SER A 487 -8.13 -4.61 -9.96
N LEU A 488 -9.18 -4.39 -10.74
CA LEU A 488 -9.06 -3.94 -12.13
C LEU A 488 -8.48 -2.52 -12.20
N ILE A 489 -9.00 -1.57 -11.42
CA ILE A 489 -8.57 -0.16 -11.44
C ILE A 489 -7.09 -0.04 -11.04
N HIS A 490 -6.69 -0.72 -9.97
CA HIS A 490 -5.31 -0.59 -9.48
C HIS A 490 -4.33 -1.39 -10.35
N THR A 491 -4.75 -2.49 -10.96
CA THR A 491 -3.94 -3.19 -11.98
C THR A 491 -3.71 -2.28 -13.20
N CYS A 492 -4.73 -1.55 -13.67
CA CYS A 492 -4.57 -0.55 -14.72
C CYS A 492 -3.50 0.49 -14.33
N ALA A 493 -3.62 1.07 -13.14
CA ALA A 493 -2.68 2.08 -12.66
C ALA A 493 -1.23 1.57 -12.56
N LEU A 494 -1.03 0.31 -12.13
CA LEU A 494 0.30 -0.31 -12.04
C LEU A 494 0.93 -0.56 -13.42
N ASN A 495 0.12 -0.74 -14.46
CA ASN A 495 0.56 -0.99 -15.83
C ASN A 495 0.40 0.26 -16.74
N ARG A 496 0.20 1.46 -16.16
CA ARG A 496 0.06 2.74 -16.86
C ARG A 496 -1.09 2.76 -17.88
N VAL A 497 -2.16 2.05 -17.58
CA VAL A 497 -3.38 1.99 -18.39
C VAL A 497 -4.40 2.96 -17.79
N ASN A 498 -5.10 3.71 -18.63
CA ASN A 498 -6.19 4.59 -18.18
C ASN A 498 -7.41 3.74 -17.74
N PRO A 499 -7.74 3.68 -16.45
CA PRO A 499 -8.82 2.82 -15.97
C PRO A 499 -10.21 3.27 -16.43
N PHE A 500 -10.41 4.56 -16.73
CA PHE A 500 -11.67 5.06 -17.26
C PHE A 500 -11.96 4.49 -18.65
N HIS A 501 -11.00 4.61 -19.58
CA HIS A 501 -11.11 4.05 -20.92
C HIS A 501 -11.23 2.53 -20.87
N TYR A 502 -10.42 1.89 -20.03
CA TYR A 502 -10.46 0.45 -19.86
C TYR A 502 -11.84 -0.06 -19.44
N LEU A 503 -12.40 0.49 -18.35
CA LEU A 503 -13.72 0.09 -17.85
C LEU A 503 -14.84 0.42 -18.85
N THR A 504 -14.74 1.54 -19.57
CA THR A 504 -15.68 1.89 -20.65
C THR A 504 -15.62 0.88 -21.79
N THR A 505 -14.41 0.51 -22.23
CA THR A 505 -14.21 -0.46 -23.31
C THR A 505 -14.72 -1.84 -22.94
N LEU A 506 -14.42 -2.34 -21.74
CA LEU A 506 -14.94 -3.62 -21.27
C LEU A 506 -16.47 -3.69 -21.31
N GLN A 507 -17.15 -2.61 -20.92
CA GLN A 507 -18.62 -2.57 -20.95
C GLN A 507 -19.17 -2.64 -22.38
N LYS A 508 -18.54 -1.97 -23.33
CA LYS A 508 -18.94 -1.97 -24.75
C LYS A 508 -18.80 -3.34 -25.40
N HIS A 509 -17.79 -4.10 -24.98
CA HIS A 509 -17.46 -5.40 -25.56
C HIS A 509 -17.84 -6.57 -24.63
N SER A 510 -18.83 -6.38 -23.77
CA SER A 510 -19.19 -7.36 -22.73
C SER A 510 -19.46 -8.77 -23.27
N SER A 511 -20.08 -8.90 -24.47
CA SER A 511 -20.35 -10.20 -25.11
C SER A 511 -19.08 -10.99 -25.46
N GLU A 512 -18.00 -10.30 -25.83
CA GLU A 512 -16.72 -10.90 -26.20
C GLU A 512 -15.93 -11.34 -24.96
N LEU A 513 -16.10 -10.62 -23.83
CA LEU A 513 -15.46 -10.98 -22.55
C LEU A 513 -15.89 -12.37 -22.07
N PHE A 514 -17.16 -12.77 -22.31
CA PHE A 514 -17.66 -14.09 -21.93
C PHE A 514 -17.14 -15.21 -22.84
N LYS A 515 -16.80 -14.89 -24.09
CA LYS A 515 -16.21 -15.87 -25.02
C LYS A 515 -14.74 -16.11 -24.71
N ASN A 516 -13.95 -15.04 -24.61
CA ASN A 516 -12.51 -15.10 -24.34
C ASN A 516 -12.04 -13.84 -23.57
N PRO A 517 -11.89 -13.90 -22.25
CA PRO A 517 -11.49 -12.74 -21.43
C PRO A 517 -9.99 -12.39 -21.55
N LYS A 518 -9.11 -13.31 -21.95
CA LYS A 518 -7.66 -13.15 -21.93
C LYS A 518 -7.13 -11.96 -22.76
N PRO A 519 -7.61 -11.70 -23.97
CA PRO A 519 -7.20 -10.53 -24.75
C PRO A 519 -7.59 -9.20 -24.11
N TRP A 520 -8.60 -9.21 -23.22
CA TRP A 520 -9.16 -8.01 -22.58
C TRP A 520 -8.51 -7.63 -21.26
N LEU A 521 -7.36 -8.22 -20.92
CA LEU A 521 -6.58 -7.82 -19.76
C LEU A 521 -5.97 -6.41 -19.96
N PRO A 522 -5.69 -5.65 -18.87
CA PRO A 522 -5.27 -4.25 -18.96
C PRO A 522 -4.13 -3.97 -19.95
N TRP A 523 -3.20 -4.88 -20.08
CA TRP A 523 -2.02 -4.72 -20.96
C TRP A 523 -2.21 -5.19 -22.42
N ASN A 524 -3.35 -5.82 -22.73
CA ASN A 524 -3.65 -6.35 -24.07
C ASN A 524 -4.90 -5.75 -24.74
N TYR A 525 -5.81 -5.12 -23.96
CA TYR A 525 -7.15 -4.76 -24.44
C TYR A 525 -7.14 -3.83 -25.66
N GLN A 526 -6.12 -2.99 -25.80
CA GLN A 526 -6.03 -2.08 -26.95
C GLN A 526 -5.86 -2.85 -28.26
N ASP A 527 -5.07 -3.92 -28.25
CA ASP A 527 -4.88 -4.79 -29.41
C ASP A 527 -6.18 -5.54 -29.73
N ALA A 528 -6.93 -5.96 -28.71
CA ALA A 528 -8.22 -6.63 -28.89
C ALA A 528 -9.29 -5.72 -29.53
N VAL A 529 -9.25 -4.41 -29.28
CA VAL A 529 -10.16 -3.42 -29.90
C VAL A 529 -9.83 -3.23 -31.40
N VAL A 530 -8.54 -3.22 -31.75
CA VAL A 530 -8.08 -2.97 -33.12
C VAL A 530 -8.29 -4.20 -34.02
N THR A 531 -8.23 -5.40 -33.44
CA THR A 531 -8.39 -6.67 -34.16
C THR A 531 -9.62 -7.39 -33.63
N PRO A 532 -10.84 -7.08 -34.08
CA PRO A 532 -12.03 -7.84 -33.68
C PRO A 532 -11.88 -9.30 -34.10
N VAL A 533 -11.92 -10.20 -33.08
CA VAL A 533 -11.84 -11.66 -33.23
C VAL A 533 -13.17 -12.22 -33.76
#